data_aa90389ef00b962c683a2c310892d733
#
_entry.id   aa90389ef00b962c683a2c310892d733
#
_cell.length_a   1.000
_cell.length_b   1.000
_cell.length_c   1.000
_cell.angle_alpha   90.00
_cell.angle_beta   90.00
_cell.angle_gamma   90.00
#
_symmetry.space_group_name_H-M   'P 1'
#
loop_
_entity.id
_entity.type
_entity.pdbx_description
1 polymer ?
#
loop_
_entity_poly.entity_id
_entity_poly.type
_entity_poly.pdbx_seq_one_letter_code
_entity_poly.pdbx_strand_id
1 'polypeptide(L)'
;MTKIDPYKSKEAWIKWKAKTQSIPGLSNINSTLILKYLDDMERGINVSILSKKGGRSYIRLKSSKSKLLFLIKSFQDTYNVDNIGNLTEEQLINFFSDMRKGAIKRKDGGIYKSVRDFTKNFKAFWHWYQKISNKAGKEIPDITVYLDSSGTKPDWVYLTESQVRLLCDNAKFEYKALIMFLFDSGIRAPTELVNVKVSDLINDCKELNIREETSKTFGRRIKLMICPELLKEYIKVKNLKSEDQLFDICPSVINRNLKILGKNVFGDEKSLAGQKYSEITMYDFRHISCCYWLPRYKSESALKFRFGWKNSDKIHYYSEMLGMRDTISDDDMLIDITKTEIEQELQKSKREREIQQDQIDTLHLQVQKLAEYIKQLEFNIRSNFN
;
A
#
# COMPACT_ATOMS: atom_id res chain seq x y z
N MET A 1 24.35 -6.33 1.61
CA MET A 1 23.89 -6.00 0.24
C MET A 1 23.12 -4.70 0.23
N THR A 2 23.26 -3.89 -0.80
CA THR A 2 22.55 -2.60 -0.94
C THR A 2 21.09 -2.83 -1.30
N LYS A 3 20.17 -2.12 -0.63
CA LYS A 3 18.75 -2.10 -0.92
C LYS A 3 18.48 -1.71 -2.37
N ILE A 4 17.69 -2.51 -3.08
CA ILE A 4 17.24 -2.21 -4.43
C ILE A 4 16.18 -1.09 -4.37
N ASP A 5 16.41 -0.02 -5.13
CA ASP A 5 15.41 1.01 -5.36
C ASP A 5 14.69 0.75 -6.69
N PRO A 6 13.41 0.30 -6.68
CA PRO A 6 12.68 -0.03 -7.90
C PRO A 6 12.46 1.16 -8.84
N TYR A 7 12.68 2.38 -8.36
CA TYR A 7 12.51 3.62 -9.13
C TYR A 7 13.82 4.27 -9.55
N LYS A 8 14.98 3.65 -9.23
CA LYS A 8 16.32 4.19 -9.52
C LYS A 8 16.44 5.67 -9.14
N SER A 9 15.90 6.03 -7.97
CA SER A 9 15.74 7.44 -7.58
C SER A 9 17.07 8.12 -7.35
N LYS A 10 18.07 7.41 -6.81
CA LYS A 10 19.43 7.94 -6.59
C LYS A 10 20.12 8.26 -7.92
N GLU A 11 20.14 7.32 -8.85
CA GLU A 11 20.75 7.48 -10.17
C GLU A 11 20.10 8.62 -10.96
N ALA A 12 18.75 8.63 -10.99
CA ALA A 12 18.00 9.67 -11.65
C ALA A 12 18.24 11.06 -11.03
N TRP A 13 18.41 11.14 -9.69
CA TRP A 13 18.73 12.38 -9.00
C TRP A 13 20.12 12.88 -9.36
N ILE A 14 21.15 12.03 -9.26
CA ILE A 14 22.54 12.37 -9.58
C ILE A 14 22.64 12.82 -11.04
N LYS A 15 22.05 12.07 -11.98
CA LYS A 15 22.06 12.41 -13.41
C LYS A 15 21.40 13.77 -13.67
N TRP A 16 20.28 14.07 -13.02
CA TRP A 16 19.62 15.36 -13.14
C TRP A 16 20.49 16.49 -12.57
N LYS A 17 21.02 16.32 -11.36
CA LYS A 17 21.85 17.35 -10.68
C LYS A 17 23.11 17.69 -11.49
N ALA A 18 23.79 16.68 -12.05
CA ALA A 18 24.99 16.87 -12.84
C ALA A 18 24.77 17.67 -14.14
N LYS A 19 23.55 17.61 -14.70
CA LYS A 19 23.18 18.28 -15.96
C LYS A 19 22.54 19.66 -15.77
N THR A 20 22.17 20.00 -14.54
CA THR A 20 21.32 21.19 -14.28
C THR A 20 22.16 22.28 -13.61
N GLN A 21 22.62 23.24 -14.40
CA GLN A 21 23.19 24.49 -13.90
C GLN A 21 22.12 25.56 -13.70
N SER A 22 21.13 25.62 -14.58
CA SER A 22 19.90 26.40 -14.42
C SER A 22 18.70 25.55 -14.81
N ILE A 23 17.52 25.89 -14.30
CA ILE A 23 16.27 25.15 -14.56
C ILE A 23 15.54 25.77 -15.73
N PRO A 24 15.39 25.07 -16.87
CA PRO A 24 14.72 25.63 -18.05
C PRO A 24 13.27 26.07 -17.75
N GLY A 25 12.90 27.25 -18.21
CA GLY A 25 11.56 27.82 -18.04
C GLY A 25 11.31 28.45 -16.67
N LEU A 26 12.35 28.67 -15.87
CA LEU A 26 12.31 29.48 -14.67
C LEU A 26 13.24 30.67 -14.80
N SER A 27 12.91 31.79 -14.11
CA SER A 27 13.85 32.90 -13.95
C SER A 27 15.13 32.44 -13.28
N ASN A 28 16.22 33.17 -13.51
CA ASN A 28 17.52 32.85 -12.90
C ASN A 28 17.44 32.90 -11.37
N ILE A 29 16.67 33.82 -10.81
CA ILE A 29 16.48 33.98 -9.36
C ILE A 29 15.77 32.76 -8.79
N ASN A 30 14.62 32.37 -9.35
CA ASN A 30 13.87 31.20 -8.90
C ASN A 30 14.65 29.91 -9.11
N SER A 31 15.35 29.77 -10.23
CA SER A 31 16.20 28.60 -10.51
C SER A 31 17.28 28.44 -9.45
N THR A 32 18.02 29.49 -9.15
CA THR A 32 19.11 29.48 -8.14
C THR A 32 18.54 29.12 -6.75
N LEU A 33 17.40 29.70 -6.40
CA LEU A 33 16.76 29.49 -5.10
C LEU A 33 16.30 28.02 -4.93
N ILE A 34 15.70 27.44 -5.96
CA ILE A 34 15.26 26.03 -5.94
C ILE A 34 16.46 25.08 -5.85
N LEU A 35 17.50 25.31 -6.65
CA LEU A 35 18.71 24.48 -6.62
C LEU A 35 19.35 24.51 -5.24
N LYS A 36 19.46 25.69 -4.62
CA LYS A 36 19.96 25.85 -3.24
C LYS A 36 19.09 25.11 -2.23
N TYR A 37 17.76 25.22 -2.33
CA TYR A 37 16.86 24.49 -1.44
C TYR A 37 17.06 22.98 -1.54
N LEU A 38 17.13 22.45 -2.75
CA LEU A 38 17.29 21.02 -2.99
C LEU A 38 18.64 20.50 -2.51
N ASP A 39 19.72 21.30 -2.67
CA ASP A 39 21.05 20.99 -2.15
C ASP A 39 21.06 20.98 -0.60
N ASP A 40 20.47 21.99 0.02
CA ASP A 40 20.31 22.06 1.47
C ASP A 40 19.50 20.87 2.02
N MET A 41 18.42 20.47 1.31
CA MET A 41 17.63 19.31 1.70
C MET A 41 18.40 17.99 1.55
N GLU A 42 19.24 17.86 0.52
CA GLU A 42 20.12 16.69 0.33
C GLU A 42 21.12 16.58 1.48
N ARG A 43 21.70 17.69 1.91
CA ARG A 43 22.65 17.75 3.03
C ARG A 43 21.99 17.76 4.41
N GLY A 44 20.67 17.99 4.49
CA GLY A 44 19.95 18.16 5.76
C GLY A 44 20.15 19.50 6.45
N ILE A 45 20.48 20.55 5.67
CA ILE A 45 20.73 21.90 6.16
C ILE A 45 19.38 22.66 6.25
N ASN A 46 19.24 23.49 7.28
CA ASN A 46 18.05 24.36 7.48
C ASN A 46 16.69 23.63 7.49
N VAL A 47 16.67 22.33 7.79
CA VAL A 47 15.42 21.61 7.98
C VAL A 47 14.66 22.10 9.22
N SER A 48 13.33 21.95 9.21
CA SER A 48 12.45 22.31 10.34
C SER A 48 12.92 21.62 11.63
N ILE A 49 12.74 22.32 12.77
CA ILE A 49 13.07 21.79 14.11
C ILE A 49 12.30 20.49 14.39
N LEU A 50 11.04 20.41 13.98
CA LEU A 50 10.16 19.24 14.16
C LEU A 50 10.47 18.10 13.17
N SER A 51 11.32 18.32 12.17
CA SER A 51 11.67 17.30 11.18
C SER A 51 12.84 16.44 11.64
N LYS A 52 12.82 15.16 11.23
CA LYS A 52 14.00 14.29 11.39
C LYS A 52 15.23 14.94 10.81
N LYS A 53 16.33 15.00 11.56
CA LYS A 53 17.60 15.57 11.12
C LYS A 53 18.27 14.69 10.05
N GLY A 54 19.22 15.28 9.33
CA GLY A 54 19.96 14.61 8.25
C GLY A 54 19.35 14.80 6.86
N GLY A 55 20.08 14.33 5.86
CA GLY A 55 19.72 14.47 4.44
C GLY A 55 18.40 13.77 4.09
N ARG A 56 17.70 14.32 3.12
CA ARG A 56 16.44 13.74 2.63
C ARG A 56 16.72 12.60 1.65
N SER A 57 15.88 11.57 1.67
CA SER A 57 16.00 10.47 0.72
C SER A 57 15.80 10.94 -0.72
N TYR A 58 16.45 10.27 -1.68
CA TYR A 58 16.38 10.61 -3.11
C TYR A 58 14.95 10.57 -3.66
N ILE A 59 14.10 9.66 -3.16
CA ILE A 59 12.68 9.60 -3.50
C ILE A 59 11.99 10.91 -3.09
N ARG A 60 12.26 11.40 -1.88
CA ARG A 60 11.69 12.66 -1.39
C ARG A 60 12.23 13.87 -2.15
N LEU A 61 13.53 13.92 -2.44
CA LEU A 61 14.14 14.97 -3.25
C LEU A 61 13.53 15.04 -4.65
N LYS A 62 13.37 13.91 -5.36
CA LYS A 62 12.69 13.84 -6.67
C LYS A 62 11.24 14.34 -6.59
N SER A 63 10.50 13.90 -5.59
CA SER A 63 9.11 14.33 -5.40
C SER A 63 9.00 15.83 -5.11
N SER A 64 9.82 16.35 -4.18
CA SER A 64 9.86 17.78 -3.87
C SER A 64 10.27 18.62 -5.08
N LYS A 65 11.30 18.20 -5.79
CA LYS A 65 11.72 18.83 -7.05
C LYS A 65 10.55 18.98 -8.03
N SER A 66 9.90 17.86 -8.37
CA SER A 66 8.84 17.88 -9.37
C SER A 66 7.65 18.77 -8.98
N LYS A 67 7.26 18.76 -7.70
CA LYS A 67 6.18 19.60 -7.19
C LYS A 67 6.56 21.09 -7.17
N LEU A 68 7.77 21.42 -6.70
CA LEU A 68 8.21 22.81 -6.65
C LEU A 68 8.42 23.40 -8.05
N LEU A 69 8.99 22.63 -8.98
CA LEU A 69 9.14 23.10 -10.36
C LEU A 69 7.78 23.39 -11.00
N PHE A 70 6.81 22.52 -10.78
CA PHE A 70 5.44 22.78 -11.25
C PHE A 70 4.88 24.05 -10.63
N LEU A 71 4.92 24.20 -9.31
CA LEU A 71 4.33 25.33 -8.61
C LEU A 71 4.97 26.66 -9.03
N ILE A 72 6.31 26.74 -9.00
CA ILE A 72 7.01 28.00 -9.27
C ILE A 72 6.88 28.40 -10.72
N LYS A 73 6.90 27.43 -11.65
CA LYS A 73 6.60 27.72 -13.04
C LYS A 73 5.17 28.24 -13.21
N SER A 74 4.19 27.60 -12.58
CA SER A 74 2.80 28.06 -12.63
C SER A 74 2.63 29.45 -12.04
N PHE A 75 3.34 29.80 -10.96
CA PHE A 75 3.29 31.15 -10.38
C PHE A 75 3.91 32.20 -11.32
N GLN A 76 5.02 31.86 -11.99
CA GLN A 76 5.62 32.74 -13.02
C GLN A 76 4.63 32.95 -14.16
N ASP A 77 4.06 31.88 -14.69
CA ASP A 77 3.17 31.94 -15.85
C ASP A 77 1.83 32.66 -15.52
N THR A 78 1.30 32.47 -14.28
CA THR A 78 -0.02 33.02 -13.89
C THR A 78 0.07 34.44 -13.34
N TYR A 79 1.09 34.74 -12.54
CA TYR A 79 1.18 35.99 -11.79
C TYR A 79 2.37 36.88 -12.23
N ASN A 80 3.09 36.46 -13.26
CA ASN A 80 4.29 37.16 -13.76
C ASN A 80 5.34 37.43 -12.67
N VAL A 81 5.57 36.41 -11.77
CA VAL A 81 6.43 36.54 -10.61
C VAL A 81 7.81 35.92 -10.91
N ASP A 82 8.75 36.76 -11.36
CA ASP A 82 10.14 36.33 -11.63
C ASP A 82 10.97 36.02 -10.37
N ASN A 83 10.55 36.54 -9.23
CA ASN A 83 11.10 36.25 -7.93
C ASN A 83 10.02 35.74 -6.98
N ILE A 84 10.12 34.48 -6.57
CA ILE A 84 9.14 33.87 -5.67
C ILE A 84 8.96 34.61 -4.35
N GLY A 85 9.98 35.36 -3.92
CA GLY A 85 9.90 36.22 -2.74
C GLY A 85 8.91 37.38 -2.85
N ASN A 86 8.43 37.68 -4.05
CA ASN A 86 7.41 38.71 -4.32
C ASN A 86 5.99 38.15 -4.39
N LEU A 87 5.83 36.82 -4.23
CA LEU A 87 4.51 36.19 -4.22
C LEU A 87 3.70 36.67 -3.00
N THR A 88 2.45 37.06 -3.22
CA THR A 88 1.55 37.48 -2.14
C THR A 88 0.81 36.31 -1.55
N GLU A 89 0.33 36.47 -0.31
CA GLU A 89 -0.51 35.48 0.36
C GLU A 89 -1.81 35.22 -0.43
N GLU A 90 -2.45 36.28 -0.93
CA GLU A 90 -3.67 36.19 -1.71
C GLU A 90 -3.48 35.39 -3.01
N GLN A 91 -2.41 35.65 -3.77
CA GLN A 91 -2.08 34.89 -4.98
C GLN A 91 -1.90 33.41 -4.67
N LEU A 92 -1.24 33.11 -3.55
CA LEU A 92 -0.98 31.74 -3.11
C LEU A 92 -2.28 31.02 -2.70
N ILE A 93 -3.14 31.65 -1.92
CA ILE A 93 -4.45 31.11 -1.51
C ILE A 93 -5.33 30.85 -2.75
N ASN A 94 -5.43 31.82 -3.65
CA ASN A 94 -6.21 31.69 -4.88
C ASN A 94 -5.74 30.53 -5.74
N PHE A 95 -4.43 30.38 -5.95
CA PHE A 95 -3.86 29.29 -6.73
C PHE A 95 -4.20 27.91 -6.18
N PHE A 96 -4.01 27.70 -4.86
CA PHE A 96 -4.33 26.40 -4.25
C PHE A 96 -5.84 26.14 -4.17
N SER A 97 -6.67 27.19 -4.04
CA SER A 97 -8.12 27.08 -4.17
C SER A 97 -8.53 26.61 -5.57
N ASP A 98 -7.96 27.20 -6.61
CA ASP A 98 -8.23 26.86 -8.00
C ASP A 98 -7.76 25.43 -8.34
N MET A 99 -6.62 25.00 -7.79
CA MET A 99 -6.21 23.59 -7.89
C MET A 99 -7.23 22.64 -7.25
N ARG A 100 -7.80 22.99 -6.10
CA ARG A 100 -8.80 22.15 -5.38
C ARG A 100 -10.14 22.12 -6.12
N LYS A 101 -10.58 23.25 -6.66
CA LYS A 101 -11.82 23.36 -7.43
C LYS A 101 -11.70 22.75 -8.83
N GLY A 102 -10.46 22.40 -9.27
CA GLY A 102 -10.21 21.83 -10.59
C GLY A 102 -10.20 22.86 -11.74
N ALA A 103 -10.08 24.14 -11.44
CA ALA A 103 -9.80 25.18 -12.43
C ALA A 103 -8.41 24.99 -13.02
N ILE A 104 -7.42 24.66 -12.17
CA ILE A 104 -6.09 24.24 -12.61
C ILE A 104 -6.09 22.71 -12.77
N LYS A 105 -5.98 22.25 -14.02
CA LYS A 105 -6.02 20.84 -14.39
C LYS A 105 -4.62 20.25 -14.61
N ARG A 106 -4.52 18.95 -14.48
CA ARG A 106 -3.35 18.16 -14.87
C ARG A 106 -3.20 18.17 -16.40
N LYS A 107 -2.04 17.78 -16.90
CA LYS A 107 -1.76 17.68 -18.36
C LYS A 107 -2.72 16.74 -19.10
N ASP A 108 -3.27 15.73 -18.38
CA ASP A 108 -4.25 14.78 -18.91
C ASP A 108 -5.71 15.25 -18.74
N GLY A 109 -5.93 16.52 -18.39
CA GLY A 109 -7.25 17.11 -18.15
C GLY A 109 -7.90 16.76 -16.81
N GLY A 110 -7.29 15.87 -16.02
CA GLY A 110 -7.80 15.46 -14.71
C GLY A 110 -7.57 16.50 -13.60
N ILE A 111 -8.36 16.40 -12.54
CA ILE A 111 -8.23 17.24 -11.33
C ILE A 111 -7.08 16.72 -10.45
N TYR A 112 -6.38 17.63 -9.77
CA TYR A 112 -5.36 17.27 -8.79
C TYR A 112 -5.98 16.73 -7.50
N LYS A 113 -5.97 15.39 -7.29
CA LYS A 113 -6.47 14.77 -6.06
C LYS A 113 -5.56 14.99 -4.84
N SER A 114 -4.27 15.27 -5.04
CA SER A 114 -3.25 15.37 -3.96
C SER A 114 -2.74 16.79 -3.75
N VAL A 115 -3.63 17.82 -3.81
CA VAL A 115 -3.27 19.23 -3.58
C VAL A 115 -2.57 19.42 -2.24
N ARG A 116 -3.00 18.70 -1.19
CA ARG A 116 -2.34 18.63 0.11
C ARG A 116 -0.81 18.43 0.03
N ASP A 117 -0.36 17.58 -0.88
CA ASP A 117 1.08 17.28 -1.00
C ASP A 117 1.86 18.44 -1.64
N PHE A 118 1.22 19.17 -2.57
CA PHE A 118 1.78 20.39 -3.14
C PHE A 118 1.87 21.47 -2.06
N THR A 119 0.79 21.71 -1.32
CA THR A 119 0.76 22.65 -0.20
C THR A 119 1.85 22.35 0.83
N LYS A 120 1.97 21.11 1.29
CA LYS A 120 3.00 20.72 2.25
C LYS A 120 4.42 20.90 1.73
N ASN A 121 4.66 20.64 0.44
CA ASN A 121 5.97 20.87 -0.16
C ASN A 121 6.29 22.35 -0.26
N PHE A 122 5.30 23.18 -0.63
CA PHE A 122 5.48 24.63 -0.70
C PHE A 122 5.72 25.23 0.69
N LYS A 123 4.93 24.87 1.71
CA LYS A 123 5.16 25.29 3.12
C LYS A 123 6.58 24.96 3.58
N ALA A 124 7.07 23.74 3.30
CA ALA A 124 8.42 23.34 3.68
C ALA A 124 9.50 24.16 2.97
N PHE A 125 9.28 24.49 1.70
CA PHE A 125 10.15 25.38 0.92
C PHE A 125 10.13 26.80 1.47
N TRP A 126 8.94 27.37 1.74
CA TRP A 126 8.79 28.75 2.23
C TRP A 126 9.43 28.93 3.61
N HIS A 127 9.20 28.03 4.55
CA HIS A 127 9.83 28.09 5.87
C HIS A 127 11.35 27.94 5.81
N TRP A 128 11.90 27.17 4.84
CA TRP A 128 13.33 27.15 4.59
C TRP A 128 13.78 28.49 4.03
N TYR A 129 13.06 29.09 3.09
CA TYR A 129 13.37 30.40 2.50
C TYR A 129 13.39 31.50 3.56
N GLN A 130 12.41 31.57 4.42
CA GLN A 130 12.41 32.45 5.59
C GLN A 130 13.67 32.26 6.44
N LYS A 131 14.01 31.01 6.74
CA LYS A 131 15.15 30.70 7.60
C LYS A 131 16.51 31.14 7.01
N ILE A 132 16.71 30.97 5.71
CA ILE A 132 17.95 31.46 5.07
C ILE A 132 17.96 32.97 4.95
N SER A 133 16.81 33.61 4.70
CA SER A 133 16.67 35.06 4.60
C SER A 133 16.90 35.74 5.95
N ASN A 134 16.33 35.23 7.04
CA ASN A 134 16.58 35.72 8.40
C ASN A 134 18.06 35.63 8.79
N LYS A 135 18.75 34.57 8.39
CA LYS A 135 20.20 34.46 8.59
C LYS A 135 21.00 35.53 7.82
N ALA A 136 20.45 36.01 6.72
CA ALA A 136 21.02 37.10 5.94
C ALA A 136 20.51 38.49 6.37
N GLY A 137 19.82 38.59 7.53
CA GLY A 137 19.30 39.85 8.06
C GLY A 137 18.03 40.35 7.36
N LYS A 138 17.38 39.52 6.53
CA LYS A 138 16.18 39.89 5.79
C LYS A 138 14.96 39.14 6.36
N GLU A 139 14.04 39.85 6.98
CA GLU A 139 12.80 39.29 7.48
C GLU A 139 11.80 39.10 6.32
N ILE A 140 11.20 37.91 6.27
CA ILE A 140 10.19 37.53 5.25
C ILE A 140 8.94 37.02 5.97
N PRO A 141 7.75 37.57 5.68
CA PRO A 141 6.51 37.13 6.28
C PRO A 141 6.16 35.69 5.87
N ASP A 142 5.45 34.96 6.75
CA ASP A 142 4.94 33.63 6.40
C ASP A 142 3.60 33.74 5.66
N ILE A 143 3.64 33.77 4.35
CA ILE A 143 2.46 33.78 3.47
C ILE A 143 1.75 32.42 3.38
N THR A 144 2.22 31.42 4.12
CA THR A 144 1.68 30.05 4.04
C THR A 144 0.76 29.68 5.20
N VAL A 145 0.55 30.58 6.14
CA VAL A 145 -0.21 30.34 7.40
C VAL A 145 -1.60 29.77 7.09
N TYR A 146 -2.36 30.43 6.26
CA TYR A 146 -3.75 30.06 5.93
C TYR A 146 -3.89 28.97 4.86
N LEU A 147 -2.79 28.44 4.35
CA LEU A 147 -2.90 27.37 3.35
C LEU A 147 -3.44 26.08 3.99
N ASP A 148 -4.59 25.63 3.49
CA ASP A 148 -5.17 24.36 3.86
C ASP A 148 -4.27 23.18 3.43
N SER A 149 -3.84 22.38 4.38
CA SER A 149 -3.08 21.15 4.16
C SER A 149 -3.87 19.88 4.51
N SER A 150 -5.19 19.98 4.60
CA SER A 150 -6.09 18.84 4.72
C SER A 150 -6.10 18.02 3.42
N GLY A 151 -6.52 16.79 3.48
CA GLY A 151 -6.61 15.92 2.33
C GLY A 151 -7.75 14.93 2.48
N THR A 152 -8.36 14.59 1.36
CA THR A 152 -9.36 13.52 1.30
C THR A 152 -8.71 12.15 1.46
N LYS A 153 -9.47 11.18 1.96
CA LYS A 153 -9.06 9.78 1.94
C LYS A 153 -8.88 9.34 0.48
N PRO A 154 -7.76 8.70 0.12
CA PRO A 154 -7.55 8.25 -1.25
C PRO A 154 -8.50 7.09 -1.58
N ASP A 155 -9.08 7.10 -2.78
CA ASP A 155 -9.74 5.94 -3.35
C ASP A 155 -8.69 4.86 -3.65
N TRP A 156 -9.07 3.59 -3.54
CA TRP A 156 -8.26 2.43 -3.87
C TRP A 156 -9.15 1.27 -4.30
N VAL A 157 -8.56 0.18 -4.80
CA VAL A 157 -9.32 -0.99 -5.24
C VAL A 157 -9.46 -1.96 -4.08
N TYR A 158 -10.69 -2.18 -3.61
CA TYR A 158 -11.02 -3.22 -2.65
C TYR A 158 -11.44 -4.51 -3.37
N LEU A 159 -10.95 -5.64 -2.89
CA LEU A 159 -11.38 -6.98 -3.28
C LEU A 159 -11.70 -7.81 -2.04
N THR A 160 -12.79 -8.58 -2.11
CA THR A 160 -13.05 -9.65 -1.15
C THR A 160 -12.10 -10.82 -1.36
N GLU A 161 -12.02 -11.74 -0.40
CA GLU A 161 -11.21 -12.95 -0.55
C GLU A 161 -11.61 -13.76 -1.79
N SER A 162 -12.92 -13.94 -2.05
CA SER A 162 -13.42 -14.63 -3.24
C SER A 162 -13.02 -13.93 -4.54
N GLN A 163 -13.04 -12.60 -4.56
CA GLN A 163 -12.59 -11.84 -5.72
C GLN A 163 -11.06 -11.94 -5.93
N VAL A 164 -10.26 -11.99 -4.86
CA VAL A 164 -8.82 -12.25 -4.99
C VAL A 164 -8.57 -13.65 -5.58
N ARG A 165 -9.29 -14.66 -5.14
CA ARG A 165 -9.21 -16.02 -5.70
C ARG A 165 -9.60 -16.04 -7.16
N LEU A 166 -10.71 -15.41 -7.53
CA LEU A 166 -11.16 -15.29 -8.92
C LEU A 166 -10.12 -14.59 -9.80
N LEU A 167 -9.48 -13.53 -9.28
CA LEU A 167 -8.38 -12.85 -9.99
C LEU A 167 -7.20 -13.80 -10.21
N CYS A 168 -6.86 -14.62 -9.21
CA CYS A 168 -5.79 -15.62 -9.30
C CYS A 168 -6.10 -16.74 -10.32
N ASP A 169 -7.34 -17.17 -10.40
CA ASP A 169 -7.75 -18.24 -11.32
C ASP A 169 -7.70 -17.80 -12.80
N ASN A 170 -7.82 -16.50 -13.04
CA ASN A 170 -7.67 -15.89 -14.37
C ASN A 170 -6.25 -15.35 -14.62
N ALA A 171 -5.31 -15.54 -13.72
CA ALA A 171 -3.95 -15.05 -13.85
C ALA A 171 -2.99 -16.16 -14.32
N LYS A 172 -1.92 -15.76 -15.02
CA LYS A 172 -0.79 -16.67 -15.26
C LYS A 172 -0.16 -17.08 -13.94
N PHE A 173 0.47 -18.24 -13.89
CA PHE A 173 1.05 -18.83 -12.68
C PHE A 173 1.94 -17.86 -11.88
N GLU A 174 2.81 -17.11 -12.55
CA GLU A 174 3.68 -16.12 -11.89
C GLU A 174 2.88 -15.00 -11.23
N TYR A 175 1.81 -14.53 -11.87
CA TYR A 175 0.94 -13.50 -11.30
C TYR A 175 0.06 -14.07 -10.18
N LYS A 176 -0.39 -15.32 -10.30
CA LYS A 176 -1.09 -16.02 -9.22
C LYS A 176 -0.23 -16.08 -7.96
N ALA A 177 1.02 -16.52 -8.09
CA ALA A 177 1.97 -16.56 -6.98
C ALA A 177 2.22 -15.16 -6.37
N LEU A 178 2.44 -14.15 -7.21
CA LEU A 178 2.64 -12.77 -6.78
C LEU A 178 1.42 -12.20 -6.05
N ILE A 179 0.22 -12.36 -6.61
CA ILE A 179 -1.04 -11.85 -6.04
C ILE A 179 -1.28 -12.49 -4.68
N MET A 180 -1.18 -13.81 -4.58
CA MET A 180 -1.40 -14.53 -3.32
C MET A 180 -0.36 -14.15 -2.27
N PHE A 181 0.91 -13.97 -2.66
CA PHE A 181 1.96 -13.50 -1.76
C PHE A 181 1.69 -12.08 -1.24
N LEU A 182 1.27 -11.15 -2.11
CA LEU A 182 0.92 -9.80 -1.71
C LEU A 182 -0.30 -9.77 -0.78
N PHE A 183 -1.31 -10.59 -1.10
CA PHE A 183 -2.53 -10.72 -0.30
C PHE A 183 -2.25 -11.30 1.08
N ASP A 184 -1.48 -12.38 1.16
CA ASP A 184 -1.12 -12.99 2.45
C ASP A 184 -0.21 -12.07 3.26
N SER A 185 0.94 -11.65 2.71
CA SER A 185 1.96 -10.92 3.45
C SER A 185 1.60 -9.47 3.77
N GLY A 186 0.85 -8.79 2.91
CA GLY A 186 0.56 -7.36 3.02
C GLY A 186 1.79 -6.46 3.02
N ILE A 187 2.93 -6.90 2.46
CA ILE A 187 4.16 -6.11 2.41
C ILE A 187 4.01 -4.85 1.55
N ARG A 188 4.93 -3.90 1.69
CA ARG A 188 4.92 -2.67 0.89
C ARG A 188 5.46 -2.93 -0.51
N ALA A 189 4.57 -3.09 -1.48
CA ALA A 189 4.94 -3.20 -2.89
C ALA A 189 5.02 -1.78 -3.54
N PRO A 190 6.00 -1.54 -4.42
CA PRO A 190 7.07 -2.46 -4.79
C PRO A 190 8.29 -2.43 -3.88
N THR A 191 8.40 -1.50 -2.93
CA THR A 191 9.66 -1.15 -2.24
C THR A 191 10.22 -2.23 -1.31
N GLU A 192 9.37 -2.97 -0.57
CA GLU A 192 9.82 -4.14 0.20
C GLU A 192 9.88 -5.36 -0.72
N LEU A 193 8.87 -5.54 -1.58
CA LEU A 193 8.72 -6.70 -2.46
C LEU A 193 9.95 -6.98 -3.34
N VAL A 194 10.49 -5.96 -4.00
CA VAL A 194 11.67 -6.09 -4.89
C VAL A 194 12.93 -6.57 -4.16
N ASN A 195 12.94 -6.48 -2.84
CA ASN A 195 14.07 -6.86 -2.00
C ASN A 195 13.90 -8.22 -1.32
N VAL A 196 12.76 -8.90 -1.52
CA VAL A 196 12.52 -10.23 -0.95
C VAL A 196 13.31 -11.27 -1.73
N LYS A 197 14.14 -12.05 -1.04
CA LYS A 197 14.86 -13.19 -1.57
C LYS A 197 14.19 -14.50 -1.19
N VAL A 198 14.55 -15.58 -1.86
CA VAL A 198 14.12 -16.92 -1.47
C VAL A 198 14.57 -17.24 -0.03
N SER A 199 15.78 -16.85 0.34
CA SER A 199 16.33 -17.01 1.72
C SER A 199 15.57 -16.22 2.79
N ASP A 200 14.75 -15.26 2.44
CA ASP A 200 13.88 -14.56 3.38
C ASP A 200 12.62 -15.36 3.73
N LEU A 201 12.32 -16.44 2.98
CA LEU A 201 11.27 -17.41 3.28
C LEU A 201 11.86 -18.53 4.15
N ILE A 202 11.34 -18.67 5.34
CA ILE A 202 11.82 -19.65 6.33
C ILE A 202 10.69 -20.59 6.75
N ASN A 203 11.05 -21.67 7.45
CA ASN A 203 10.09 -22.67 7.91
C ASN A 203 9.18 -23.16 6.78
N ASP A 204 9.78 -23.62 5.69
CA ASP A 204 9.01 -24.16 4.56
C ASP A 204 8.08 -23.14 3.91
N CYS A 205 8.54 -21.91 3.71
CA CYS A 205 7.77 -20.77 3.22
C CYS A 205 6.62 -20.33 4.15
N LYS A 206 6.51 -20.85 5.37
CA LYS A 206 5.46 -20.46 6.32
C LYS A 206 5.74 -19.14 7.02
N GLU A 207 6.95 -18.61 6.91
CA GLU A 207 7.31 -17.32 7.48
C GLU A 207 8.10 -16.48 6.48
N LEU A 208 7.88 -15.16 6.52
CA LEU A 208 8.62 -14.17 5.75
C LEU A 208 9.41 -13.28 6.69
N ASN A 209 10.71 -13.18 6.48
CA ASN A 209 11.60 -12.26 7.16
C ASN A 209 11.78 -10.98 6.33
N ILE A 210 11.18 -9.88 6.76
CA ILE A 210 11.38 -8.56 6.15
C ILE A 210 12.55 -7.90 6.87
N ARG A 211 13.70 -7.84 6.21
CA ARG A 211 14.95 -7.33 6.76
C ARG A 211 14.87 -5.84 7.10
N GLU A 212 15.59 -5.42 8.16
CA GLU A 212 15.62 -4.03 8.66
C GLU A 212 15.98 -3.04 7.56
N GLU A 213 17.05 -3.31 6.80
CA GLU A 213 17.56 -2.44 5.76
C GLU A 213 16.60 -2.25 4.57
N THR A 214 15.72 -3.23 4.33
CA THR A 214 14.74 -3.17 3.23
C THR A 214 13.43 -2.52 3.65
N SER A 215 13.12 -2.55 4.94
CA SER A 215 11.89 -1.98 5.48
C SER A 215 11.94 -0.44 5.51
N LYS A 216 10.77 0.17 5.46
CA LYS A 216 10.60 1.63 5.67
C LYS A 216 10.58 2.00 7.15
N THR A 217 10.21 1.08 8.02
CA THR A 217 9.94 1.36 9.44
C THR A 217 10.85 0.56 10.37
N PHE A 218 10.74 -0.76 10.35
CA PHE A 218 11.54 -1.72 11.11
C PHE A 218 11.47 -3.08 10.42
N GLY A 219 12.49 -3.92 10.64
CA GLY A 219 12.50 -5.33 10.21
C GLY A 219 11.48 -6.13 11.01
N ARG A 220 10.92 -7.17 10.38
CA ARG A 220 9.90 -7.99 11.03
C ARG A 220 9.79 -9.36 10.39
N ARG A 221 9.44 -10.34 11.21
CA ARG A 221 9.09 -11.68 10.74
C ARG A 221 7.58 -11.86 10.86
N ILE A 222 6.94 -12.30 9.78
CA ILE A 222 5.50 -12.50 9.71
C ILE A 222 5.18 -13.92 9.24
N LYS A 223 4.10 -14.51 9.76
CA LYS A 223 3.59 -15.80 9.29
C LYS A 223 2.87 -15.64 7.96
N LEU A 224 3.10 -16.58 7.03
CA LEU A 224 2.33 -16.76 5.81
C LEU A 224 1.39 -17.94 6.02
N MET A 225 0.10 -17.74 5.76
CA MET A 225 -0.95 -18.71 6.06
C MET A 225 -1.66 -19.22 4.79
N ILE A 226 -1.60 -18.45 3.71
CA ILE A 226 -2.42 -18.67 2.51
C ILE A 226 -1.56 -19.17 1.34
N CYS A 227 -0.34 -18.65 1.18
CA CYS A 227 0.49 -18.87 0.00
C CYS A 227 1.68 -19.83 0.13
N PRO A 228 2.02 -20.48 1.28
CA PRO A 228 3.25 -21.27 1.43
C PRO A 228 3.44 -22.34 0.35
N GLU A 229 2.43 -23.16 0.09
CA GLU A 229 2.55 -24.25 -0.88
C GLU A 229 2.71 -23.74 -2.31
N LEU A 230 1.96 -22.68 -2.67
CA LEU A 230 2.09 -22.03 -3.96
C LEU A 230 3.48 -21.41 -4.17
N LEU A 231 4.09 -20.87 -3.10
CA LEU A 231 5.45 -20.33 -3.17
C LEU A 231 6.50 -21.41 -3.36
N LYS A 232 6.36 -22.57 -2.67
CA LYS A 232 7.25 -23.73 -2.88
C LYS A 232 7.20 -24.19 -4.34
N GLU A 233 6.01 -24.33 -4.88
CA GLU A 233 5.81 -24.69 -6.29
C GLU A 233 6.44 -23.64 -7.23
N TYR A 234 6.19 -22.36 -6.96
CA TYR A 234 6.74 -21.25 -7.75
C TYR A 234 8.28 -21.27 -7.76
N ILE A 235 8.91 -21.43 -6.60
CA ILE A 235 10.37 -21.51 -6.45
C ILE A 235 10.93 -22.69 -7.25
N LYS A 236 10.26 -23.85 -7.16
CA LYS A 236 10.65 -25.06 -7.89
C LYS A 236 10.52 -24.89 -9.41
N VAL A 237 9.37 -24.39 -9.88
CA VAL A 237 9.10 -24.18 -11.32
C VAL A 237 10.06 -23.16 -11.93
N LYS A 238 10.40 -22.10 -11.20
CA LYS A 238 11.33 -21.06 -11.65
C LYS A 238 12.80 -21.42 -11.38
N ASN A 239 13.08 -22.55 -10.74
CA ASN A 239 14.41 -23.00 -10.36
C ASN A 239 15.21 -21.92 -9.61
N LEU A 240 14.56 -21.21 -8.67
CA LEU A 240 15.16 -20.13 -7.92
C LEU A 240 16.10 -20.66 -6.84
N LYS A 241 17.26 -20.02 -6.71
CA LYS A 241 18.23 -20.31 -5.66
C LYS A 241 17.97 -19.43 -4.43
N SER A 242 18.56 -19.81 -3.30
CA SER A 242 18.40 -19.09 -2.01
C SER A 242 18.66 -17.58 -2.12
N GLU A 243 19.67 -17.17 -2.90
CA GLU A 243 20.06 -15.76 -3.02
C GLU A 243 19.31 -14.98 -4.10
N ASP A 244 18.50 -15.67 -4.90
CA ASP A 244 17.72 -15.01 -5.95
C ASP A 244 16.59 -14.18 -5.36
N GLN A 245 16.20 -13.12 -6.09
CA GLN A 245 14.98 -12.38 -5.78
C GLN A 245 13.78 -13.31 -5.97
N LEU A 246 12.83 -13.30 -5.02
CA LEU A 246 11.64 -14.14 -5.10
C LEU A 246 10.81 -13.83 -6.35
N PHE A 247 10.70 -12.54 -6.69
CA PHE A 247 10.00 -12.08 -7.90
C PHE A 247 10.86 -11.08 -8.66
N ASP A 248 10.86 -11.20 -9.99
CA ASP A 248 11.43 -10.16 -10.86
C ASP A 248 10.40 -9.03 -11.01
N ILE A 249 10.69 -7.88 -10.40
CA ILE A 249 9.75 -6.78 -10.24
C ILE A 249 10.12 -5.57 -11.10
N CYS A 250 9.39 -5.40 -12.20
CA CYS A 250 9.31 -4.12 -12.90
C CYS A 250 7.95 -3.47 -12.58
N PRO A 251 7.90 -2.43 -11.71
CA PRO A 251 6.63 -1.91 -11.19
C PRO A 251 5.64 -1.45 -12.25
N SER A 252 6.13 -0.83 -13.32
CA SER A 252 5.27 -0.34 -14.41
C SER A 252 4.63 -1.48 -15.20
N VAL A 253 5.39 -2.53 -15.49
CA VAL A 253 4.92 -3.71 -16.23
C VAL A 253 3.90 -4.46 -15.40
N ILE A 254 4.21 -4.74 -14.13
CA ILE A 254 3.32 -5.51 -13.26
C ILE A 254 2.01 -4.76 -13.02
N ASN A 255 2.06 -3.46 -12.68
CA ASN A 255 0.85 -2.68 -12.48
C ASN A 255 0.00 -2.58 -13.75
N ARG A 256 0.63 -2.48 -14.94
CA ARG A 256 -0.10 -2.51 -16.20
C ARG A 256 -0.83 -3.84 -16.38
N ASN A 257 -0.16 -4.95 -16.14
CA ASN A 257 -0.75 -6.29 -16.31
C ASN A 257 -1.85 -6.56 -15.25
N LEU A 258 -1.67 -6.10 -14.02
CA LEU A 258 -2.71 -6.17 -12.99
C LEU A 258 -3.95 -5.38 -13.39
N LYS A 259 -3.80 -4.17 -13.96
CA LYS A 259 -4.91 -3.37 -14.48
C LYS A 259 -5.67 -4.07 -15.61
N ILE A 260 -4.95 -4.66 -16.55
CA ILE A 260 -5.54 -5.45 -17.63
C ILE A 260 -6.30 -6.64 -17.05
N LEU A 261 -5.69 -7.37 -16.13
CA LEU A 261 -6.32 -8.52 -15.47
C LEU A 261 -7.57 -8.09 -14.68
N GLY A 262 -7.49 -7.03 -13.87
CA GLY A 262 -8.63 -6.49 -13.14
C GLY A 262 -9.77 -6.05 -14.06
N LYS A 263 -9.45 -5.41 -15.20
CA LYS A 263 -10.45 -5.06 -16.22
C LYS A 263 -11.11 -6.27 -16.85
N ASN A 264 -10.32 -7.28 -17.19
CA ASN A 264 -10.84 -8.50 -17.84
C ASN A 264 -11.76 -9.31 -16.91
N VAL A 265 -11.46 -9.33 -15.61
CA VAL A 265 -12.21 -10.15 -14.63
C VAL A 265 -13.41 -9.40 -14.07
N PHE A 266 -13.29 -8.10 -13.80
CA PHE A 266 -14.30 -7.31 -13.08
C PHE A 266 -14.86 -6.12 -13.89
N GLY A 267 -14.36 -5.87 -15.10
CA GLY A 267 -14.75 -4.69 -15.88
C GLY A 267 -14.23 -3.35 -15.32
N ASP A 268 -14.93 -2.28 -15.68
CA ASP A 268 -14.60 -0.89 -15.30
C ASP A 268 -15.47 -0.37 -14.12
N GLU A 269 -16.16 -1.24 -13.42
CA GLU A 269 -16.95 -0.88 -12.25
C GLU A 269 -16.08 -0.40 -11.09
N LYS A 270 -16.68 0.39 -10.18
CA LYS A 270 -16.00 0.85 -8.97
C LYS A 270 -16.10 -0.20 -7.88
N SER A 271 -14.99 -0.44 -7.21
CA SER A 271 -14.96 -1.22 -5.96
C SER A 271 -15.59 -0.43 -4.80
N LEU A 272 -15.88 -1.09 -3.69
CA LEU A 272 -16.42 -0.47 -2.48
C LEU A 272 -15.52 0.65 -1.92
N ALA A 273 -14.22 0.62 -2.20
CA ALA A 273 -13.29 1.68 -1.79
C ALA A 273 -13.14 2.82 -2.83
N GLY A 274 -14.05 2.89 -3.81
CA GLY A 274 -14.26 4.04 -4.70
C GLY A 274 -13.46 4.02 -6.01
N GLN A 275 -12.39 3.19 -6.12
CA GLN A 275 -11.60 3.11 -7.35
C GLN A 275 -12.09 1.98 -8.25
N LYS A 276 -11.96 2.14 -9.57
CA LYS A 276 -12.32 1.12 -10.56
C LYS A 276 -11.43 -0.11 -10.44
N TYR A 277 -11.99 -1.30 -10.67
CA TYR A 277 -11.21 -2.56 -10.69
C TYR A 277 -10.11 -2.56 -11.76
N SER A 278 -10.34 -1.91 -12.89
CA SER A 278 -9.34 -1.70 -13.95
C SER A 278 -8.13 -0.84 -13.54
N GLU A 279 -8.15 -0.25 -12.35
CA GLU A 279 -7.06 0.58 -11.82
C GLU A 279 -6.22 -0.12 -10.74
N ILE A 280 -6.45 -1.42 -10.50
CA ILE A 280 -5.75 -2.19 -9.48
C ILE A 280 -4.22 -2.18 -9.66
N THR A 281 -3.50 -2.05 -8.54
CA THR A 281 -2.04 -2.04 -8.50
C THR A 281 -1.53 -2.99 -7.42
N MET A 282 -0.23 -3.28 -7.43
CA MET A 282 0.40 -4.05 -6.35
C MET A 282 0.17 -3.45 -4.95
N TYR A 283 0.05 -2.13 -4.86
CA TYR A 283 -0.12 -1.47 -3.57
C TYR A 283 -1.52 -1.69 -2.97
N ASP A 284 -2.54 -1.86 -3.84
CA ASP A 284 -3.91 -2.13 -3.39
C ASP A 284 -4.00 -3.44 -2.61
N PHE A 285 -3.18 -4.45 -2.96
CA PHE A 285 -3.13 -5.71 -2.21
C PHE A 285 -2.71 -5.54 -0.76
N ARG A 286 -1.95 -4.51 -0.42
CA ARG A 286 -1.65 -4.21 0.98
C ARG A 286 -2.90 -3.70 1.72
N HIS A 287 -3.75 -2.94 1.07
CA HIS A 287 -5.04 -2.50 1.62
C HIS A 287 -5.99 -3.69 1.77
N ILE A 288 -6.09 -4.50 0.71
CA ILE A 288 -6.91 -5.73 0.68
C ILE A 288 -6.46 -6.71 1.78
N SER A 289 -5.16 -6.97 1.88
CA SER A 289 -4.56 -7.79 2.94
C SER A 289 -4.90 -7.25 4.33
N CYS A 290 -4.85 -5.94 4.52
CA CYS A 290 -5.20 -5.34 5.81
C CYS A 290 -6.67 -5.60 6.16
N CYS A 291 -7.58 -5.40 5.22
CA CYS A 291 -9.00 -5.67 5.42
C CYS A 291 -9.28 -7.15 5.71
N TYR A 292 -8.50 -8.06 5.11
CA TYR A 292 -8.59 -9.49 5.38
C TYR A 292 -8.10 -9.87 6.78
N TRP A 293 -6.94 -9.33 7.20
CA TRP A 293 -6.32 -9.68 8.46
C TRP A 293 -6.90 -8.95 9.67
N LEU A 294 -7.46 -7.74 9.49
CA LEU A 294 -7.97 -6.90 10.58
C LEU A 294 -8.98 -7.65 11.49
N PRO A 295 -10.03 -8.30 10.96
CA PRO A 295 -10.97 -9.03 11.81
C PRO A 295 -10.39 -10.34 12.39
N ARG A 296 -9.28 -10.85 11.83
CA ARG A 296 -8.67 -12.12 12.24
C ARG A 296 -7.61 -11.95 13.34
N TYR A 297 -7.08 -10.76 13.52
CA TYR A 297 -6.13 -10.45 14.58
C TYR A 297 -6.85 -9.91 15.81
N LYS A 298 -6.79 -10.66 16.94
CA LYS A 298 -7.35 -10.23 18.22
C LYS A 298 -6.51 -9.12 18.89
N SER A 299 -5.23 -8.96 18.49
CA SER A 299 -4.31 -7.99 19.05
C SER A 299 -3.96 -6.90 18.03
N GLU A 300 -4.25 -5.64 18.39
CA GLU A 300 -3.83 -4.46 17.64
C GLU A 300 -2.30 -4.41 17.44
N SER A 301 -1.54 -4.74 18.49
CA SER A 301 -0.09 -4.75 18.43
C SER A 301 0.44 -5.77 17.43
N ALA A 302 -0.14 -6.97 17.38
CA ALA A 302 0.24 -8.01 16.43
C ALA A 302 -0.11 -7.60 14.98
N LEU A 303 -1.27 -7.00 14.77
CA LEU A 303 -1.64 -6.45 13.45
C LEU A 303 -0.69 -5.33 13.02
N LYS A 304 -0.38 -4.39 13.92
CA LYS A 304 0.61 -3.32 13.65
C LYS A 304 1.97 -3.89 13.29
N PHE A 305 2.41 -4.91 14.00
CA PHE A 305 3.68 -5.59 13.73
C PHE A 305 3.67 -6.22 12.32
N ARG A 306 2.61 -6.98 11.96
CA ARG A 306 2.48 -7.59 10.63
C ARG A 306 2.65 -6.56 9.51
N PHE A 307 1.96 -5.43 9.61
CA PHE A 307 2.01 -4.38 8.60
C PHE A 307 3.16 -3.37 8.78
N GLY A 308 3.96 -3.50 9.83
CA GLY A 308 5.06 -2.56 10.14
C GLY A 308 4.55 -1.13 10.35
N TRP A 309 3.45 -0.95 11.08
CA TRP A 309 2.92 0.36 11.46
C TRP A 309 3.46 0.79 12.82
N LYS A 310 3.72 2.10 12.97
CA LYS A 310 4.18 2.69 14.24
C LYS A 310 3.03 3.17 15.10
N ASN A 311 1.91 3.55 14.50
CA ASN A 311 0.71 4.07 15.16
C ASN A 311 -0.56 3.39 14.62
N SER A 312 -1.69 3.61 15.27
CA SER A 312 -2.97 2.93 15.05
C SER A 312 -3.87 3.61 14.02
N ASP A 313 -3.53 4.80 13.53
CA ASP A 313 -4.37 5.59 12.60
C ASP A 313 -4.87 4.79 11.40
N LYS A 314 -4.07 3.80 10.96
CA LYS A 314 -4.43 2.94 9.84
C LYS A 314 -5.48 1.90 10.20
N ILE A 315 -5.47 1.42 11.44
CA ILE A 315 -6.47 0.47 11.93
C ILE A 315 -7.85 1.12 11.90
N HIS A 316 -7.99 2.29 12.49
CA HIS A 316 -9.25 3.05 12.47
C HIS A 316 -9.77 3.29 11.05
N TYR A 317 -8.87 3.65 10.12
CA TYR A 317 -9.24 3.85 8.72
C TYR A 317 -9.87 2.60 8.08
N TYR A 318 -9.30 1.40 8.30
CA TYR A 318 -9.81 0.16 7.72
C TYR A 318 -11.03 -0.36 8.46
N SER A 319 -11.11 -0.20 9.78
CA SER A 319 -12.30 -0.56 10.58
C SER A 319 -13.52 0.23 10.10
N GLU A 320 -13.36 1.54 9.90
CA GLU A 320 -14.42 2.41 9.37
C GLU A 320 -14.86 1.95 7.97
N MET A 321 -13.90 1.65 7.07
CA MET A 321 -14.20 1.19 5.71
C MET A 321 -14.95 -0.14 5.68
N LEU A 322 -14.61 -1.07 6.57
CA LEU A 322 -15.30 -2.36 6.70
C LEU A 322 -16.64 -2.27 7.42
N GLY A 323 -17.00 -1.08 7.95
CA GLY A 323 -18.22 -0.90 8.74
C GLY A 323 -18.20 -1.68 10.07
N MET A 324 -17.00 -1.97 10.60
CA MET A 324 -16.83 -2.67 11.88
C MET A 324 -17.28 -1.76 13.00
N ARG A 325 -18.51 -1.96 13.46
CA ARG A 325 -19.10 -1.19 14.58
C ARG A 325 -18.86 -1.89 15.92
N ASP A 326 -18.99 -3.21 15.91
CA ASP A 326 -18.71 -4.07 17.05
C ASP A 326 -18.02 -5.33 16.52
N THR A 327 -16.85 -5.66 17.08
CA THR A 327 -16.08 -6.83 16.67
C THR A 327 -16.18 -7.98 17.64
N ILE A 328 -17.02 -7.84 18.68
CA ILE A 328 -17.31 -8.93 19.62
C ILE A 328 -18.16 -9.95 18.86
N SER A 329 -17.58 -11.10 18.60
CA SER A 329 -18.29 -12.25 18.04
C SER A 329 -18.94 -13.06 19.17
N ASP A 330 -19.90 -13.90 18.84
CA ASP A 330 -20.47 -14.86 19.82
C ASP A 330 -19.38 -15.74 20.43
N ASP A 331 -18.31 -16.05 19.68
CA ASP A 331 -17.16 -16.79 20.18
C ASP A 331 -16.35 -15.98 21.22
N ASP A 332 -16.29 -14.68 21.10
CA ASP A 332 -15.63 -13.81 22.08
C ASP A 332 -16.44 -13.68 23.37
N MET A 333 -17.77 -13.72 23.27
CA MET A 333 -18.68 -13.71 24.42
C MET A 333 -18.64 -15.02 25.24
N LEU A 334 -18.23 -16.11 24.60
CA LEU A 334 -18.10 -17.43 25.23
C LEU A 334 -16.73 -17.64 25.89
N ILE A 335 -15.80 -16.72 25.75
CA ILE A 335 -14.48 -16.80 26.35
C ILE A 335 -14.58 -16.34 27.82
N ASP A 336 -14.49 -17.29 28.73
CA ASP A 336 -14.29 -17.00 30.14
C ASP A 336 -12.87 -16.44 30.33
N ILE A 337 -12.77 -15.14 30.61
CA ILE A 337 -11.51 -14.43 30.80
C ILE A 337 -10.69 -14.95 31.97
N THR A 338 -11.27 -15.80 32.83
CA THR A 338 -10.59 -16.45 33.95
C THR A 338 -9.88 -17.74 33.57
N LYS A 339 -10.10 -18.26 32.36
CA LYS A 339 -9.49 -19.51 31.89
C LYS A 339 -8.11 -19.28 31.26
N THR A 340 -7.25 -20.24 31.45
CA THR A 340 -5.91 -20.26 30.84
C THR A 340 -6.02 -20.47 29.32
N GLU A 341 -5.00 -20.02 28.54
CA GLU A 341 -4.94 -20.22 27.09
C GLU A 341 -5.13 -21.69 26.70
N ILE A 342 -4.58 -22.64 27.51
CA ILE A 342 -4.71 -24.10 27.32
C ILE A 342 -6.16 -24.57 27.44
N GLU A 343 -6.89 -24.05 28.42
CA GLU A 343 -8.32 -24.42 28.62
C GLU A 343 -9.20 -23.84 27.48
N GLN A 344 -8.84 -22.66 26.98
CA GLN A 344 -9.51 -22.04 25.83
C GLN A 344 -9.26 -22.86 24.55
N GLU A 345 -8.03 -23.29 24.28
CA GLU A 345 -7.72 -24.16 23.14
C GLU A 345 -8.40 -25.53 23.27
N LEU A 346 -8.46 -26.08 24.47
CA LEU A 346 -9.13 -27.36 24.74
C LEU A 346 -10.64 -27.26 24.49
N GLN A 347 -11.29 -26.16 24.90
CA GLN A 347 -12.71 -25.94 24.63
C GLN A 347 -12.98 -25.79 23.15
N LYS A 348 -12.14 -25.02 22.44
CA LYS A 348 -12.24 -24.85 20.99
C LYS A 348 -12.11 -26.19 20.26
N SER A 349 -11.13 -26.97 20.64
CA SER A 349 -10.90 -28.31 20.05
C SER A 349 -12.05 -29.29 20.32
N LYS A 350 -12.67 -29.22 21.51
CA LYS A 350 -13.88 -30.04 21.82
C LYS A 350 -15.05 -29.65 20.93
N ARG A 351 -15.31 -28.36 20.76
CA ARG A 351 -16.40 -27.86 19.93
C ARG A 351 -16.20 -28.18 18.44
N GLU A 352 -14.97 -28.07 17.94
CA GLU A 352 -14.62 -28.48 16.57
C GLU A 352 -14.88 -29.99 16.36
N ARG A 353 -14.59 -30.84 17.36
CA ARG A 353 -14.91 -32.27 17.32
C ARG A 353 -16.42 -32.54 17.32
N GLU A 354 -17.19 -31.83 18.13
CA GLU A 354 -18.63 -31.96 18.14
C GLU A 354 -19.24 -31.64 16.77
N ILE A 355 -18.83 -30.52 16.16
CA ILE A 355 -19.26 -30.15 14.81
C ILE A 355 -18.88 -31.20 13.76
N GLN A 356 -17.64 -31.74 13.85
CA GLN A 356 -17.20 -32.81 12.96
C GLN A 356 -18.00 -34.10 13.17
N GLN A 357 -18.36 -34.43 14.41
CA GLN A 357 -19.17 -35.60 14.72
C GLN A 357 -20.59 -35.46 14.14
N ASP A 358 -21.21 -34.31 14.30
CA ASP A 358 -22.53 -34.02 13.72
C ASP A 358 -22.54 -34.13 12.19
N GLN A 359 -21.46 -33.68 11.54
CA GLN A 359 -21.26 -33.83 10.10
C GLN A 359 -21.12 -35.30 9.69
N ILE A 360 -20.35 -36.10 10.46
CA ILE A 360 -20.17 -37.52 10.23
C ILE A 360 -21.52 -38.25 10.39
N ASP A 361 -22.26 -37.94 11.42
CA ASP A 361 -23.57 -38.56 11.69
C ASP A 361 -24.58 -38.21 10.57
N THR A 362 -24.57 -36.98 10.09
CA THR A 362 -25.39 -36.55 8.94
C THR A 362 -25.01 -37.30 7.66
N LEU A 363 -23.72 -37.46 7.40
CA LEU A 363 -23.21 -38.23 6.24
C LEU A 363 -23.60 -39.71 6.36
N HIS A 364 -23.49 -40.32 7.55
CA HIS A 364 -23.89 -41.69 7.79
C HIS A 364 -25.38 -41.89 7.47
N LEU A 365 -26.25 -40.95 7.90
CA LEU A 365 -27.65 -40.99 7.60
C LEU A 365 -27.97 -40.91 6.09
N GLN A 366 -27.21 -40.07 5.38
CA GLN A 366 -27.33 -39.96 3.92
C GLN A 366 -26.87 -41.25 3.21
N VAL A 367 -25.76 -41.84 3.64
CA VAL A 367 -25.28 -43.12 3.12
C VAL A 367 -26.27 -44.24 3.36
N GLN A 368 -26.91 -44.32 4.55
CA GLN A 368 -27.95 -45.31 4.82
C GLN A 368 -29.13 -45.13 3.90
N LYS A 369 -29.63 -43.93 3.71
CA LYS A 369 -30.76 -43.67 2.79
C LYS A 369 -30.40 -44.03 1.33
N LEU A 370 -29.19 -43.75 0.89
CA LEU A 370 -28.72 -44.16 -0.44
C LEU A 370 -28.65 -45.70 -0.58
N ALA A 371 -28.16 -46.37 0.44
CA ALA A 371 -28.09 -47.84 0.45
C ALA A 371 -29.51 -48.48 0.42
N GLU A 372 -30.47 -47.93 1.15
CA GLU A 372 -31.89 -48.35 1.08
C GLU A 372 -32.49 -48.12 -0.31
N TYR A 373 -32.19 -46.96 -0.90
CA TYR A 373 -32.68 -46.64 -2.25
C TYR A 373 -32.09 -47.58 -3.31
N ILE A 374 -30.79 -47.92 -3.21
CA ILE A 374 -30.15 -48.90 -4.10
C ILE A 374 -30.82 -50.28 -3.96
N LYS A 375 -31.07 -50.75 -2.73
CA LYS A 375 -31.77 -52.03 -2.50
C LYS A 375 -33.17 -52.04 -3.12
N GLN A 376 -33.92 -50.93 -3.01
CA GLN A 376 -35.21 -50.80 -3.64
C GLN A 376 -35.14 -50.84 -5.18
N LEU A 377 -34.14 -50.20 -5.75
CA LEU A 377 -33.90 -50.26 -7.19
C LEU A 377 -33.53 -51.67 -7.66
N GLU A 378 -32.63 -52.37 -6.93
CA GLU A 378 -32.27 -53.74 -7.23
C GLU A 378 -33.47 -54.68 -7.14
N PHE A 379 -34.35 -54.49 -6.14
CA PHE A 379 -35.59 -55.27 -6.03
C PHE A 379 -36.57 -55.01 -7.19
N ASN A 380 -36.75 -53.75 -7.56
CA ASN A 380 -37.61 -53.36 -8.69
C ASN A 380 -37.07 -53.87 -10.04
N ILE A 381 -35.77 -53.88 -10.24
CA ILE A 381 -35.15 -54.44 -11.47
C ILE A 381 -35.38 -55.95 -11.51
N ARG A 382 -35.17 -56.68 -10.40
CA ARG A 382 -35.37 -58.12 -10.35
C ARG A 382 -36.86 -58.51 -10.55
N SER A 383 -37.83 -57.71 -10.07
CA SER A 383 -39.27 -57.95 -10.27
C SER A 383 -39.78 -57.62 -11.65
N ASN A 384 -39.04 -56.85 -12.46
CA ASN A 384 -39.40 -56.55 -13.87
C ASN A 384 -38.79 -57.50 -14.90
N PHE A 385 -37.93 -58.43 -14.47
CA PHE A 385 -37.29 -59.43 -15.31
C PHE A 385 -37.78 -60.87 -15.02
N ASN A 386 -38.78 -61.06 -14.14
CA ASN A 386 -39.58 -62.27 -13.95
C ASN A 386 -41.04 -62.02 -14.44
#